data_d851fc196a0b2e6df6c41aec01611ca4
#
_entry.id   d851fc196a0b2e6df6c41aec01611ca4
#
_cell.length_a   1.000
_cell.length_b   1.000
_cell.length_c   1.000
_cell.angle_alpha   90.00
_cell.angle_beta   90.00
_cell.angle_gamma   90.00
#
_symmetry.space_group_name_H-M   'P 1'
#
loop_
_entity.id
_entity.type
_entity.pdbx_description
1 polymer ?
#
loop_
_entity_poly.entity_id
_entity_poly.type
_entity_poly.pdbx_seq_one_letter_code
_entity_poly.pdbx_strand_id
1 'polypeptide(L)'
;MKYLILPLLLVLLVSSCKKKIEGCTDSTMYNYDSSADEDNGSCISYVYGCIDVNAYNYNANANTEDNTCINSFIDIFTEQGDWIISTSIINPPVSFGSGEVTDYLTFTENCRKDDLIEYAFFGGLGTYTIREGAAKCDPNDSNTFEVGDWSVNTDSTIFYITPNDSLQQEWVINKISDQEFILEGIGDFQGDGVTRTLTKTFVHQ
;
A
#
# COMPACT_ATOMS: atom_id res chain seq x y z
N MET A 1 -61.53 -26.44 75.41
CA MET A 1 -61.18 -26.68 74.01
C MET A 1 -60.25 -25.58 73.59
N LYS A 2 -58.91 -25.89 73.41
CA LYS A 2 -57.91 -24.95 73.02
C LYS A 2 -57.57 -25.24 71.57
N TYR A 3 -57.87 -24.30 70.65
CA TYR A 3 -57.50 -24.40 69.27
C TYR A 3 -56.04 -23.90 69.10
N LEU A 4 -55.16 -24.81 68.70
CA LEU A 4 -53.79 -24.55 68.40
C LEU A 4 -53.72 -24.07 66.92
N ILE A 5 -53.54 -22.79 66.75
CA ILE A 5 -53.36 -22.23 65.41
C ILE A 5 -51.86 -22.35 65.02
N LEU A 6 -51.58 -23.27 64.10
CA LEU A 6 -50.27 -23.46 63.53
C LEU A 6 -50.01 -22.40 62.40
N PRO A 7 -49.02 -21.51 62.48
CA PRO A 7 -48.76 -20.60 61.43
C PRO A 7 -48.11 -21.35 60.27
N LEU A 8 -48.78 -21.38 59.13
CA LEU A 8 -48.26 -21.87 57.86
C LEU A 8 -47.22 -20.89 57.35
N LEU A 9 -45.94 -21.21 57.55
CA LEU A 9 -44.82 -20.43 57.05
C LEU A 9 -44.68 -20.63 55.53
N LEU A 10 -45.27 -19.71 54.72
CA LEU A 10 -45.18 -19.71 53.29
C LEU A 10 -43.77 -19.21 52.90
N VAL A 11 -42.85 -20.13 52.62
CA VAL A 11 -41.51 -19.82 52.06
C VAL A 11 -41.67 -19.43 50.60
N LEU A 12 -41.67 -18.14 50.32
CA LEU A 12 -41.58 -17.62 48.96
C LEU A 12 -40.17 -17.89 48.42
N LEU A 13 -39.99 -18.93 47.59
CA LEU A 13 -38.82 -19.18 46.80
C LEU A 13 -38.78 -18.11 45.69
N VAL A 14 -38.14 -16.99 45.94
CA VAL A 14 -37.76 -16.01 44.87
C VAL A 14 -36.65 -16.65 44.05
N SER A 15 -37.04 -17.38 43.00
CA SER A 15 -36.11 -17.74 41.91
C SER A 15 -35.62 -16.44 41.27
N SER A 16 -34.44 -15.96 41.68
CA SER A 16 -33.75 -14.90 41.01
C SER A 16 -33.31 -15.45 39.64
N CYS A 17 -34.13 -15.22 38.62
CA CYS A 17 -33.76 -15.48 37.25
C CYS A 17 -32.68 -14.45 36.88
N LYS A 18 -31.41 -14.79 36.99
CA LYS A 18 -30.34 -13.97 36.43
C LYS A 18 -30.53 -13.96 34.92
N LYS A 19 -30.71 -12.78 34.35
CA LYS A 19 -30.68 -12.60 32.89
C LYS A 19 -29.28 -13.00 32.44
N LYS A 20 -29.17 -13.96 31.52
CA LYS A 20 -27.91 -14.33 30.89
C LYS A 20 -27.39 -13.13 30.08
N ILE A 21 -26.10 -12.92 30.12
CA ILE A 21 -25.40 -11.93 29.33
C ILE A 21 -24.92 -12.67 28.09
N GLU A 22 -25.42 -12.22 26.94
CA GLU A 22 -25.02 -12.77 25.64
C GLU A 22 -23.86 -11.94 25.06
N GLY A 23 -22.84 -12.60 24.50
CA GLY A 23 -21.66 -11.98 23.94
C GLY A 23 -20.69 -13.01 23.36
N CYS A 24 -19.54 -12.58 22.90
CA CYS A 24 -18.47 -13.51 22.47
C CYS A 24 -17.78 -14.10 23.70
N THR A 25 -17.85 -15.43 23.86
CA THR A 25 -17.24 -16.16 24.98
C THR A 25 -15.86 -16.75 24.69
N ASP A 26 -15.38 -16.62 23.46
CA ASP A 26 -14.04 -17.08 23.04
C ASP A 26 -12.97 -16.03 23.37
N SER A 27 -12.10 -16.34 24.34
CA SER A 27 -11.03 -15.44 24.80
C SER A 27 -9.95 -15.19 23.76
N THR A 28 -9.95 -15.87 22.61
CA THR A 28 -9.02 -15.66 21.51
C THR A 28 -9.54 -14.66 20.48
N MET A 29 -10.76 -14.15 20.66
CA MET A 29 -11.41 -13.23 19.72
C MET A 29 -11.26 -11.77 20.15
N TYR A 30 -11.28 -10.87 19.17
CA TYR A 30 -11.10 -9.42 19.36
C TYR A 30 -12.14 -8.81 20.30
N ASN A 31 -13.39 -9.23 20.19
CA ASN A 31 -14.52 -8.71 20.97
C ASN A 31 -14.93 -9.67 22.11
N TYR A 32 -13.97 -10.43 22.67
CA TYR A 32 -14.21 -11.27 23.83
C TYR A 32 -14.84 -10.47 24.99
N ASP A 33 -15.96 -10.97 25.52
CA ASP A 33 -16.62 -10.40 26.69
C ASP A 33 -16.54 -11.40 27.85
N SER A 34 -15.69 -11.10 28.82
CA SER A 34 -15.52 -11.96 30.02
C SER A 34 -16.75 -12.02 30.91
N SER A 35 -17.74 -11.15 30.71
CA SER A 35 -19.02 -11.14 31.44
C SER A 35 -20.14 -11.95 30.77
N ALA A 36 -19.90 -12.37 29.51
CA ALA A 36 -20.88 -13.17 28.77
C ALA A 36 -20.99 -14.59 29.34
N ASP A 37 -22.22 -15.00 29.60
CA ASP A 37 -22.58 -16.35 30.06
C ASP A 37 -22.92 -17.28 28.88
N GLU A 38 -23.25 -16.74 27.72
CA GLU A 38 -23.70 -17.47 26.54
C GLU A 38 -23.17 -16.80 25.26
N ASP A 39 -22.56 -17.62 24.36
CA ASP A 39 -22.10 -17.17 23.06
C ASP A 39 -23.29 -16.88 22.14
N ASN A 40 -23.35 -15.69 21.61
CA ASN A 40 -24.37 -15.23 20.66
C ASN A 40 -23.92 -15.28 19.19
N GLY A 41 -22.76 -15.84 18.89
CA GLY A 41 -22.18 -15.95 17.56
C GLY A 41 -21.59 -14.63 17.03
N SER A 42 -21.39 -13.62 17.90
CA SER A 42 -20.85 -12.31 17.49
C SER A 42 -19.32 -12.23 17.53
N CYS A 43 -18.62 -13.35 17.75
CA CYS A 43 -17.17 -13.37 17.84
C CYS A 43 -16.51 -12.83 16.55
N ILE A 44 -15.58 -11.91 16.71
CA ILE A 44 -14.81 -11.26 15.64
C ILE A 44 -13.35 -11.66 15.79
N SER A 45 -12.76 -12.20 14.73
CA SER A 45 -11.33 -12.52 14.70
C SER A 45 -10.47 -11.24 14.69
N TYR A 46 -9.25 -11.33 15.22
CA TYR A 46 -8.25 -10.30 15.01
C TYR A 46 -7.90 -10.21 13.52
N VAL A 47 -7.94 -8.99 12.99
CA VAL A 47 -7.43 -8.64 11.65
C VAL A 47 -6.35 -7.59 11.87
N TYR A 48 -5.11 -8.00 11.70
CA TYR A 48 -3.96 -7.14 11.89
C TYR A 48 -3.70 -6.27 10.65
N GLY A 49 -3.18 -5.07 10.87
CA GLY A 49 -2.83 -4.11 9.82
C GLY A 49 -2.82 -2.68 10.35
N CYS A 50 -2.40 -1.75 9.50
CA CYS A 50 -2.43 -0.33 9.85
C CYS A 50 -3.86 0.19 9.97
N ILE A 51 -4.21 0.74 11.14
CA ILE A 51 -5.53 1.33 11.42
C ILE A 51 -5.55 2.87 11.40
N ASP A 52 -4.41 3.52 11.09
CA ASP A 52 -4.34 4.96 10.91
C ASP A 52 -4.89 5.34 9.53
N VAL A 53 -6.02 6.06 9.49
CA VAL A 53 -6.70 6.49 8.26
C VAL A 53 -5.85 7.45 7.40
N ASN A 54 -4.79 8.05 7.96
CA ASN A 54 -3.89 8.94 7.25
C ASN A 54 -2.65 8.22 6.70
N ALA A 55 -2.44 6.96 7.06
CA ALA A 55 -1.32 6.18 6.56
C ALA A 55 -1.54 5.73 5.11
N TYR A 56 -0.47 5.64 4.35
CA TYR A 56 -0.51 5.22 2.94
C TYR A 56 -0.98 3.77 2.75
N ASN A 57 -0.73 2.92 3.73
CA ASN A 57 -1.14 1.51 3.75
C ASN A 57 -2.31 1.24 4.72
N TYR A 58 -3.19 2.25 4.96
CA TYR A 58 -4.37 2.07 5.77
C TYR A 58 -5.20 0.87 5.33
N ASN A 59 -5.51 -0.02 6.26
CA ASN A 59 -6.34 -1.19 6.03
C ASN A 59 -7.69 -1.04 6.73
N ALA A 60 -8.73 -0.66 5.98
CA ALA A 60 -10.09 -0.49 6.51
C ALA A 60 -10.72 -1.75 7.13
N ASN A 61 -10.17 -2.94 6.86
CA ASN A 61 -10.62 -4.21 7.44
C ASN A 61 -9.88 -4.56 8.73
N ALA A 62 -8.75 -3.91 9.02
CA ALA A 62 -8.01 -4.15 10.26
C ALA A 62 -8.79 -3.63 11.47
N ASN A 63 -8.73 -4.41 12.55
CA ASN A 63 -9.26 -4.04 13.84
C ASN A 63 -8.18 -4.01 14.94
N THR A 64 -6.95 -4.32 14.58
CA THR A 64 -5.81 -4.42 15.49
C THR A 64 -4.56 -3.88 14.82
N GLU A 65 -3.95 -2.88 15.45
CA GLU A 65 -2.69 -2.29 14.99
C GLU A 65 -1.54 -3.31 15.08
N ASP A 66 -0.73 -3.40 14.02
CA ASP A 66 0.45 -4.25 13.96
C ASP A 66 1.77 -3.48 13.83
N ASN A 67 1.70 -2.13 13.93
CA ASN A 67 2.81 -1.19 13.80
C ASN A 67 3.44 -1.18 12.39
N THR A 68 2.67 -1.51 11.36
CA THR A 68 3.13 -1.47 9.97
C THR A 68 2.72 -0.19 9.25
N CYS A 69 2.14 0.81 9.94
CA CYS A 69 1.70 2.04 9.31
C CYS A 69 2.83 2.80 8.62
N ILE A 70 2.66 3.10 7.35
CA ILE A 70 3.58 3.90 6.53
C ILE A 70 3.05 5.33 6.50
N ASN A 71 3.70 6.23 7.25
CA ASN A 71 3.26 7.61 7.41
C ASN A 71 4.14 8.61 6.65
N SER A 72 5.24 8.15 6.03
CA SER A 72 6.17 8.97 5.27
C SER A 72 6.18 8.57 3.80
N PHE A 73 6.11 9.58 2.92
CA PHE A 73 6.33 9.39 1.49
C PHE A 73 7.69 8.75 1.19
N ILE A 74 8.72 9.11 1.96
CA ILE A 74 10.08 8.58 1.79
C ILE A 74 10.10 7.08 2.08
N ASP A 75 9.42 6.63 3.14
CA ASP A 75 9.40 5.24 3.57
C ASP A 75 8.80 4.32 2.48
N ILE A 76 7.83 4.83 1.69
CA ILE A 76 7.28 4.08 0.55
C ILE A 76 8.37 3.73 -0.45
N PHE A 77 9.24 4.69 -0.78
CA PHE A 77 10.28 4.47 -1.79
C PHE A 77 11.46 3.65 -1.28
N THR A 78 11.79 3.76 0.01
CA THR A 78 13.07 3.27 0.53
C THR A 78 12.96 2.01 1.38
N GLU A 79 11.79 1.70 1.94
CA GLU A 79 11.64 0.57 2.86
C GLU A 79 10.91 -0.63 2.26
N GLN A 80 10.22 -0.44 1.13
CA GLN A 80 9.39 -1.49 0.54
C GLN A 80 10.14 -2.43 -0.43
N GLY A 81 11.37 -2.12 -0.77
CA GLY A 81 12.19 -2.92 -1.70
C GLY A 81 12.27 -2.33 -3.11
N ASP A 82 12.53 -3.19 -4.09
CA ASP A 82 12.72 -2.78 -5.47
C ASP A 82 11.40 -2.54 -6.20
N TRP A 83 11.42 -1.56 -7.10
CA TRP A 83 10.31 -1.21 -7.95
C TRP A 83 10.58 -1.63 -9.40
N ILE A 84 9.53 -2.00 -10.10
CA ILE A 84 9.56 -2.20 -11.56
C ILE A 84 8.52 -1.31 -12.24
N ILE A 85 8.76 -0.93 -13.50
CA ILE A 85 7.77 -0.22 -14.30
C ILE A 85 6.82 -1.25 -14.90
N SER A 86 5.57 -1.25 -14.49
CA SER A 86 4.53 -2.16 -14.99
C SER A 86 3.82 -1.64 -16.23
N THR A 87 3.69 -0.31 -16.40
CA THR A 87 3.14 0.33 -17.61
C THR A 87 3.84 1.65 -17.90
N SER A 88 3.89 2.06 -19.18
CA SER A 88 4.42 3.34 -19.62
C SER A 88 3.55 3.90 -20.76
N ILE A 89 2.37 4.43 -20.38
CA ILE A 89 1.30 4.84 -21.31
C ILE A 89 1.56 6.26 -21.84
N ILE A 90 1.47 6.43 -23.15
CA ILE A 90 1.60 7.74 -23.81
C ILE A 90 0.30 8.13 -24.52
N ASN A 91 -0.12 9.38 -24.32
CA ASN A 91 -1.32 9.94 -24.92
C ASN A 91 -1.10 11.42 -25.34
N PRO A 92 -1.42 11.80 -26.60
CA PRO A 92 -1.84 10.94 -27.72
C PRO A 92 -0.76 9.92 -28.11
N PRO A 93 -1.15 8.84 -28.80
CA PRO A 93 -0.23 7.81 -29.27
C PRO A 93 0.89 8.35 -30.15
N VAL A 94 2.01 7.64 -30.19
CA VAL A 94 3.13 7.92 -31.09
C VAL A 94 3.09 6.96 -32.28
N SER A 95 3.28 7.49 -33.47
CA SER A 95 3.38 6.67 -34.67
C SER A 95 4.81 6.23 -34.94
N PHE A 96 5.05 4.92 -34.95
CA PHE A 96 6.31 4.32 -35.37
C PHE A 96 6.09 3.46 -36.62
N GLY A 97 6.53 3.96 -37.77
CA GLY A 97 6.41 3.22 -39.03
C GLY A 97 4.98 2.83 -39.37
N SER A 98 4.58 1.59 -39.16
CA SER A 98 3.26 1.04 -39.54
C SER A 98 2.24 0.96 -38.40
N GLY A 99 2.54 1.48 -37.22
CA GLY A 99 1.66 1.34 -36.05
C GLY A 99 1.67 2.52 -35.10
N GLU A 100 0.60 2.62 -34.31
CA GLU A 100 0.50 3.55 -33.19
C GLU A 100 0.93 2.84 -31.90
N VAL A 101 1.67 3.56 -31.07
CA VAL A 101 2.17 3.11 -29.76
C VAL A 101 1.46 3.89 -28.67
N THR A 102 0.79 3.16 -27.81
CA THR A 102 0.13 3.68 -26.62
C THR A 102 0.85 3.29 -25.32
N ASP A 103 1.64 2.22 -25.36
CA ASP A 103 2.46 1.75 -24.24
C ASP A 103 3.89 1.50 -24.71
N TYR A 104 4.84 2.29 -24.21
CA TYR A 104 6.26 2.16 -24.54
C TYR A 104 6.87 0.84 -24.09
N LEU A 105 6.35 0.18 -23.04
CA LEU A 105 6.85 -1.13 -22.63
C LEU A 105 6.63 -2.21 -23.70
N THR A 106 5.70 -2.02 -24.63
CA THR A 106 5.51 -2.96 -25.76
C THR A 106 6.73 -3.00 -26.69
N PHE A 107 7.51 -1.92 -26.72
CA PHE A 107 8.73 -1.77 -27.53
C PHE A 107 10.01 -1.95 -26.73
N THR A 108 9.91 -2.01 -25.42
CA THR A 108 11.04 -2.30 -24.54
C THR A 108 11.43 -3.76 -24.69
N GLU A 109 12.72 -4.05 -24.79
CA GLU A 109 13.24 -5.42 -24.80
C GLU A 109 12.82 -6.15 -23.53
N ASN A 110 12.50 -7.44 -23.65
CA ASN A 110 12.00 -8.22 -22.51
C ASN A 110 12.96 -8.25 -21.32
N CYS A 111 14.26 -8.20 -21.59
CA CYS A 111 15.31 -8.14 -20.60
C CYS A 111 15.40 -6.80 -19.83
N ARG A 112 14.67 -5.77 -20.28
CA ARG A 112 14.61 -4.48 -19.60
C ARG A 112 13.27 -4.24 -18.89
N LYS A 113 12.34 -5.17 -19.02
CA LYS A 113 11.02 -5.05 -18.37
C LYS A 113 11.02 -5.49 -16.91
N ASP A 114 12.02 -6.27 -16.53
CA ASP A 114 12.24 -6.74 -15.17
C ASP A 114 13.38 -6.00 -14.45
N ASP A 115 13.85 -4.88 -15.06
CA ASP A 115 14.85 -4.03 -14.42
C ASP A 115 14.33 -3.44 -13.11
N LEU A 116 15.19 -3.46 -12.11
CA LEU A 116 14.89 -3.12 -10.73
C LEU A 116 15.30 -1.70 -10.43
N ILE A 117 14.38 -0.93 -9.86
CA ILE A 117 14.65 0.44 -9.42
C ILE A 117 14.66 0.46 -7.89
N GLU A 118 15.83 0.72 -7.35
CA GLU A 118 16.07 0.89 -5.92
C GLU A 118 16.14 2.38 -5.59
N TYR A 119 15.33 2.82 -4.63
CA TYR A 119 15.38 4.17 -4.09
C TYR A 119 15.98 4.14 -2.69
N ALA A 120 16.92 5.05 -2.42
CA ALA A 120 17.54 5.23 -1.12
C ALA A 120 17.45 6.70 -0.68
N PHE A 121 17.39 6.93 0.65
CA PHE A 121 17.38 8.27 1.22
C PHE A 121 18.31 8.32 2.42
N PHE A 122 19.34 9.17 2.35
CA PHE A 122 20.30 9.31 3.43
C PHE A 122 20.76 10.76 3.59
N GLY A 123 20.76 11.27 4.82
CA GLY A 123 21.26 12.62 5.13
C GLY A 123 20.52 13.75 4.43
N GLY A 124 19.24 13.55 4.04
CA GLY A 124 18.44 14.54 3.32
C GLY A 124 18.57 14.47 1.79
N LEU A 125 19.28 13.48 1.27
CA LEU A 125 19.47 13.25 -0.17
C LEU A 125 18.81 11.94 -0.60
N GLY A 126 18.01 12.00 -1.66
CA GLY A 126 17.44 10.84 -2.32
C GLY A 126 18.31 10.41 -3.49
N THR A 127 18.65 9.13 -3.56
CA THR A 127 19.36 8.53 -4.70
C THR A 127 18.55 7.37 -5.26
N TYR A 128 18.68 7.09 -6.54
CA TYR A 128 18.11 5.88 -7.14
C TYR A 128 19.16 5.16 -7.98
N THR A 129 18.93 3.86 -8.12
CA THR A 129 19.78 2.97 -8.92
C THR A 129 18.88 2.08 -9.77
N ILE A 130 19.13 2.00 -11.07
CA ILE A 130 18.48 1.01 -11.94
C ILE A 130 19.45 -0.12 -12.21
N ARG A 131 19.01 -1.34 -11.90
CA ARG A 131 19.79 -2.57 -12.01
C ARG A 131 19.12 -3.54 -12.97
N GLU A 132 19.93 -4.37 -13.63
CA GLU A 132 19.45 -5.54 -14.38
C GLU A 132 18.62 -6.44 -13.46
N GLY A 133 17.47 -6.87 -13.97
CA GLY A 133 16.63 -7.86 -13.34
C GLY A 133 17.16 -9.30 -13.51
N ALA A 134 16.25 -10.26 -13.50
CA ALA A 134 16.61 -11.67 -13.70
C ALA A 134 17.10 -11.99 -15.11
N ALA A 135 16.62 -11.25 -16.13
CA ALA A 135 16.99 -11.39 -17.52
C ALA A 135 17.94 -10.28 -17.96
N LYS A 136 19.19 -10.57 -18.18
CA LYS A 136 20.16 -9.61 -18.73
C LYS A 136 20.07 -9.50 -20.24
N CYS A 137 20.14 -8.26 -20.77
CA CYS A 137 20.20 -8.02 -22.21
C CYS A 137 21.56 -8.42 -22.81
N ASP A 138 22.66 -8.12 -22.13
CA ASP A 138 23.98 -8.65 -22.41
C ASP A 138 24.59 -9.23 -21.12
N PRO A 139 25.01 -10.51 -21.10
CA PRO A 139 25.61 -11.12 -19.91
C PRO A 139 26.93 -10.46 -19.47
N ASN A 140 27.55 -9.65 -20.32
CA ASN A 140 28.77 -8.91 -20.01
C ASN A 140 28.52 -7.48 -19.52
N ASP A 141 27.28 -6.99 -19.60
CA ASP A 141 26.94 -5.67 -19.11
C ASP A 141 27.04 -5.56 -17.59
N SER A 142 27.27 -4.33 -17.12
CA SER A 142 27.21 -4.01 -15.69
C SER A 142 25.82 -4.36 -15.15
N ASN A 143 25.76 -4.84 -13.90
CA ASN A 143 24.49 -5.05 -13.22
C ASN A 143 23.73 -3.72 -12.95
N THR A 144 24.45 -2.61 -12.91
CA THR A 144 23.89 -1.27 -12.72
C THR A 144 24.14 -0.48 -13.99
N PHE A 145 23.10 0.07 -14.59
CA PHE A 145 23.24 0.83 -15.82
C PHE A 145 22.80 2.30 -15.68
N GLU A 146 22.05 2.64 -14.64
CA GLU A 146 21.70 4.04 -14.35
C GLU A 146 21.73 4.30 -12.84
N VAL A 147 22.21 5.48 -12.49
CA VAL A 147 22.13 6.04 -11.13
C VAL A 147 21.73 7.51 -11.25
N GLY A 148 21.15 8.06 -10.20
CA GLY A 148 20.81 9.48 -10.17
C GLY A 148 20.22 9.89 -8.83
N ASP A 149 19.76 11.12 -8.77
CA ASP A 149 19.16 11.71 -7.58
C ASP A 149 17.64 11.84 -7.76
N TRP A 150 16.93 11.77 -6.65
CA TRP A 150 15.51 12.05 -6.59
C TRP A 150 15.15 12.95 -5.42
N SER A 151 14.06 13.66 -5.56
CA SER A 151 13.47 14.45 -4.48
C SER A 151 11.97 14.63 -4.73
N VAL A 152 11.27 15.17 -3.72
CA VAL A 152 9.88 15.59 -3.84
C VAL A 152 9.72 17.01 -3.35
N ASN A 153 8.71 17.72 -3.85
CA ASN A 153 8.33 19.03 -3.29
C ASN A 153 7.71 18.88 -1.89
N THR A 154 7.53 19.99 -1.20
CA THR A 154 7.09 20.03 0.22
C THR A 154 5.74 19.36 0.46
N ASP A 155 4.83 19.39 -0.51
CA ASP A 155 3.47 18.83 -0.45
C ASP A 155 3.36 17.46 -1.12
N SER A 156 4.49 16.87 -1.54
CA SER A 156 4.58 15.53 -2.13
C SER A 156 3.66 15.33 -3.35
N THR A 157 3.53 16.36 -4.17
CA THR A 157 2.74 16.34 -5.41
C THR A 157 3.61 16.25 -6.67
N ILE A 158 4.89 16.65 -6.56
CA ILE A 158 5.87 16.62 -7.66
C ILE A 158 7.06 15.77 -7.26
N PHE A 159 7.40 14.84 -8.11
CA PHE A 159 8.58 13.99 -8.03
C PHE A 159 9.64 14.46 -9.03
N TYR A 160 10.81 14.75 -8.53
CA TYR A 160 11.95 15.15 -9.33
C TYR A 160 12.93 13.99 -9.49
N ILE A 161 13.35 13.71 -10.71
CA ILE A 161 14.41 12.76 -11.02
C ILE A 161 15.50 13.48 -11.77
N THR A 162 16.74 13.29 -11.35
CA THR A 162 17.93 13.80 -12.03
C THR A 162 18.83 12.61 -12.34
N PRO A 163 18.72 12.02 -13.55
CA PRO A 163 19.66 11.00 -14.00
C PRO A 163 21.08 11.56 -14.03
N ASN A 164 22.07 10.71 -13.77
CA ASN A 164 23.46 11.12 -13.73
C ASN A 164 23.84 11.85 -15.04
N ASP A 165 24.46 13.02 -14.93
CA ASP A 165 24.86 13.88 -16.06
C ASP A 165 23.71 14.40 -16.97
N SER A 166 22.47 14.35 -16.50
CA SER A 166 21.28 14.78 -17.25
C SER A 166 20.53 15.93 -16.59
N LEU A 167 19.58 16.50 -17.32
CA LEU A 167 18.68 17.52 -16.77
C LEU A 167 17.65 16.90 -15.83
N GLN A 168 17.30 17.64 -14.77
CA GLN A 168 16.22 17.29 -13.88
C GLN A 168 14.90 17.16 -14.64
N GLN A 169 14.18 16.09 -14.36
CA GLN A 169 12.84 15.81 -14.88
C GLN A 169 11.83 16.01 -13.77
N GLU A 170 10.67 16.57 -14.11
CA GLU A 170 9.55 16.78 -13.19
C GLU A 170 8.39 15.86 -13.56
N TRP A 171 7.83 15.19 -12.55
CA TRP A 171 6.72 14.27 -12.69
C TRP A 171 5.65 14.59 -11.66
N VAL A 172 4.39 14.69 -12.07
CA VAL A 172 3.26 14.81 -11.15
C VAL A 172 2.99 13.45 -10.53
N ILE A 173 2.78 13.42 -9.21
CA ILE A 173 2.41 12.23 -8.47
C ILE A 173 0.90 12.09 -8.50
N ASN A 174 0.36 11.15 -9.29
CA ASN A 174 -1.08 10.91 -9.41
C ASN A 174 -1.61 9.90 -8.40
N LYS A 175 -0.77 8.98 -7.97
CA LYS A 175 -1.10 7.97 -6.97
C LYS A 175 0.14 7.51 -6.24
N ILE A 176 -0.01 7.22 -4.97
CA ILE A 176 1.01 6.57 -4.17
C ILE A 176 0.38 5.69 -3.09
N SER A 177 0.90 4.49 -2.94
CA SER A 177 0.59 3.53 -1.89
C SER A 177 1.81 2.65 -1.65
N ASP A 178 1.73 1.76 -0.68
CA ASP A 178 2.74 0.74 -0.41
C ASP A 178 2.90 -0.32 -1.52
N GLN A 179 1.97 -0.37 -2.48
CA GLN A 179 1.97 -1.37 -3.56
C GLN A 179 2.25 -0.77 -4.93
N GLU A 180 1.93 0.51 -5.11
CA GLU A 180 1.93 1.13 -6.44
C GLU A 180 2.14 2.64 -6.32
N PHE A 181 2.93 3.21 -7.21
CA PHE A 181 2.90 4.65 -7.47
C PHE A 181 2.79 4.97 -8.97
N ILE A 182 2.16 6.10 -9.27
CA ILE A 182 1.90 6.55 -10.65
C ILE A 182 2.46 7.95 -10.82
N LEU A 183 3.36 8.10 -11.79
CA LEU A 183 3.94 9.37 -12.20
C LEU A 183 3.42 9.79 -13.57
N GLU A 184 3.15 11.08 -13.73
CA GLU A 184 2.72 11.67 -14.99
C GLU A 184 3.66 12.81 -15.41
N GLY A 185 4.22 12.71 -16.60
CA GLY A 185 4.99 13.75 -17.25
C GLY A 185 4.25 14.32 -18.45
N ILE A 186 4.42 15.61 -18.72
CA ILE A 186 3.83 16.30 -19.90
C ILE A 186 4.96 16.92 -20.70
N GLY A 187 5.00 16.61 -21.99
CA GLY A 187 6.05 17.15 -22.87
C GLY A 187 6.00 16.60 -24.29
N ASP A 188 6.94 17.10 -25.09
CA ASP A 188 7.24 16.56 -26.44
C ASP A 188 8.33 15.48 -26.32
N PHE A 189 7.90 14.25 -25.97
CA PHE A 189 8.80 13.12 -25.73
C PHE A 189 9.46 12.57 -27.02
N GLN A 190 9.00 13.01 -28.21
CA GLN A 190 9.51 12.53 -29.49
C GLN A 190 10.22 13.60 -30.30
N GLY A 191 10.13 14.88 -29.90
CA GLY A 191 10.67 16.00 -30.66
C GLY A 191 9.91 16.27 -31.97
N ASP A 192 8.65 15.85 -32.05
CA ASP A 192 7.79 16.04 -33.23
C ASP A 192 6.85 17.24 -33.13
N GLY A 193 6.97 18.04 -32.07
CA GLY A 193 6.17 19.21 -31.79
C GLY A 193 4.81 18.89 -31.16
N VAL A 194 4.52 17.63 -30.84
CA VAL A 194 3.26 17.21 -30.21
C VAL A 194 3.46 17.04 -28.72
N THR A 195 2.75 17.83 -27.93
CA THR A 195 2.73 17.66 -26.46
C THR A 195 1.90 16.42 -26.09
N ARG A 196 2.48 15.55 -25.29
CA ARG A 196 1.88 14.29 -24.82
C ARG A 196 1.95 14.20 -23.32
N THR A 197 1.05 13.38 -22.76
CA THR A 197 1.12 12.89 -21.40
C THR A 197 1.78 11.52 -21.40
N LEU A 198 2.80 11.33 -20.57
CA LEU A 198 3.43 10.03 -20.32
C LEU A 198 3.15 9.62 -18.88
N THR A 199 2.39 8.53 -18.71
CA THR A 199 2.03 7.98 -17.40
C THR A 199 2.81 6.69 -17.17
N LYS A 200 3.62 6.67 -16.13
CA LYS A 200 4.37 5.48 -15.69
C LYS A 200 3.76 4.93 -14.40
N THR A 201 3.47 3.64 -14.38
CA THR A 201 3.05 2.91 -13.19
C THR A 201 4.19 2.04 -12.70
N PHE A 202 4.51 2.19 -11.42
CA PHE A 202 5.55 1.42 -10.73
C PHE A 202 4.87 0.51 -9.71
N VAL A 203 5.33 -0.73 -9.62
CA VAL A 203 4.84 -1.72 -8.66
C VAL A 203 6.04 -2.43 -8.01
N HIS A 204 5.83 -2.98 -6.82
CA HIS A 204 6.84 -3.85 -6.20
C HIS A 204 7.01 -5.16 -6.97
N GLN A 205 8.25 -5.64 -6.96
CA GLN A 205 8.57 -6.96 -7.49
C GLN A 205 8.32 -8.06 -6.46
#